data_ae5b311c684a8581816febf33ec98824
#
_entry.id   ae5b311c684a8581816febf33ec98824
#
_cell.length_a   1.000
_cell.length_b   1.000
_cell.length_c   1.000
_cell.angle_alpha   90.00
_cell.angle_beta   90.00
_cell.angle_gamma   90.00
#
_symmetry.space_group_name_H-M   'P 1'
#
loop_
_entity.id
_entity.type
_entity.pdbx_description
1 polymer ?
#
loop_
_entity_poly.entity_id
_entity_poly.type
_entity_poly.pdbx_seq_one_letter_code
_entity_poly.pdbx_strand_id
1 'polypeptide(L)'
;MANERLYGPKTRIGLASVFHFADWQNPTAAEMNEISGGIDMTGSIWDLSCALDLDNTTFDLGDSDTDDELSFCQWAGSANPTEYNPEIVYTAFRATEPWIVSDPASLNQANAAFHLLAWRGVEYYAWVSVGKEPGEAFAVGDRVSLMRVETDFGIDDVSTGGNSKISQTFGFKSQILWNHKITA
;
A
#
# COMPACT_ATOMS: atom_id res chain seq x y z
N MET A 1 30.16 -4.61 13.34
CA MET A 1 28.79 -4.07 13.32
C MET A 1 27.86 -5.23 13.54
N ALA A 2 27.12 -5.25 14.65
CA ALA A 2 26.14 -6.30 14.91
C ALA A 2 25.00 -6.16 13.88
N ASN A 3 24.66 -7.26 13.22
CA ASN A 3 23.46 -7.32 12.40
C ASN A 3 22.25 -7.23 13.36
N GLU A 4 21.73 -6.04 13.59
CA GLU A 4 20.46 -5.88 14.28
C GLU A 4 19.38 -6.51 13.40
N ARG A 5 18.76 -7.57 13.91
CA ARG A 5 17.53 -8.09 13.32
C ARG A 5 16.41 -7.08 13.61
N LEU A 6 15.65 -6.75 12.60
CA LEU A 6 14.42 -5.98 12.78
C LEU A 6 13.46 -6.78 13.66
N TYR A 7 13.31 -6.36 14.92
CA TYR A 7 12.34 -6.92 15.85
C TYR A 7 11.10 -6.04 15.88
N GLY A 8 9.94 -6.65 15.62
CA GLY A 8 8.65 -5.98 15.66
C GLY A 8 8.23 -5.40 14.32
N PRO A 9 7.01 -4.88 14.20
CA PRO A 9 6.45 -4.37 12.96
C PRO A 9 7.04 -2.99 12.61
N LYS A 10 8.33 -2.94 12.28
CA LYS A 10 8.94 -1.75 11.67
C LYS A 10 8.55 -1.69 10.20
N THR A 11 7.25 -1.52 9.97
CA THR A 11 6.70 -1.39 8.62
C THR A 11 5.68 -0.28 8.63
N ARG A 12 5.87 0.66 7.73
CA ARG A 12 4.86 1.67 7.41
C ARG A 12 4.20 1.29 6.10
N ILE A 13 2.89 1.41 6.06
CA ILE A 13 2.08 1.04 4.90
C ILE A 13 0.94 2.04 4.74
N GLY A 14 0.59 2.35 3.50
CA GLY A 14 -0.49 3.28 3.26
C GLY A 14 -0.85 3.43 1.80
N LEU A 15 -1.60 4.47 1.53
CA LEU A 15 -2.05 4.86 0.19
C LEU A 15 -1.64 6.30 -0.09
N ALA A 16 -1.43 6.61 -1.36
CA ALA A 16 -1.28 7.98 -1.83
C ALA A 16 -2.16 8.21 -3.05
N SER A 17 -2.68 9.43 -3.21
CA SER A 17 -3.35 9.83 -4.43
C SER A 17 -2.40 9.70 -5.62
N VAL A 18 -2.92 9.35 -6.80
CA VAL A 18 -2.11 9.30 -8.03
C VAL A 18 -1.54 10.66 -8.43
N PHE A 19 -2.05 11.74 -7.85
CA PHE A 19 -1.58 13.12 -8.09
C PHE A 19 -0.63 13.63 -6.99
N HIS A 20 -0.30 12.80 -6.01
CA HIS A 20 0.50 13.22 -4.85
C HIS A 20 1.97 13.44 -5.22
N PHE A 21 2.55 12.51 -5.97
CA PHE A 21 3.95 12.58 -6.36
C PHE A 21 4.12 13.40 -7.64
N ALA A 22 5.02 14.38 -7.62
CA ALA A 22 5.41 15.11 -8.83
C ALA A 22 6.12 14.17 -9.82
N ASP A 23 6.96 13.28 -9.29
CA ASP A 23 7.57 12.16 -10.02
C ASP A 23 7.53 10.90 -9.16
N TRP A 24 6.59 10.02 -9.45
CA TRP A 24 6.42 8.78 -8.69
C TRP A 24 7.63 7.83 -8.77
N GLN A 25 8.49 7.98 -9.78
CA GLN A 25 9.71 7.18 -9.91
C GLN A 25 10.84 7.65 -8.98
N ASN A 26 10.75 8.88 -8.51
CA ASN A 26 11.71 9.51 -7.62
C ASN A 26 11.04 10.22 -6.44
N PRO A 27 10.30 9.49 -5.59
CA PRO A 27 9.60 10.10 -4.46
C PRO A 27 10.57 10.81 -3.53
N THR A 28 10.20 12.00 -3.08
CA THR A 28 11.02 12.80 -2.18
C THR A 28 10.62 12.57 -0.72
N ALA A 29 11.56 12.85 0.21
CA ALA A 29 11.27 12.79 1.64
C ALA A 29 10.19 13.81 2.05
N ALA A 30 10.14 14.97 1.38
CA ALA A 30 9.12 15.97 1.62
C ALA A 30 7.72 15.42 1.30
N GLU A 31 7.53 14.88 0.08
CA GLU A 31 6.25 14.28 -0.34
C GLU A 31 5.82 13.13 0.58
N MET A 32 6.75 12.23 0.93
CA MET A 32 6.45 11.11 1.83
C MET A 32 6.07 11.52 3.26
N ASN A 33 6.40 12.75 3.68
CA ASN A 33 6.08 13.29 4.99
C ASN A 33 4.84 14.21 5.00
N GLU A 34 4.26 14.51 3.85
CA GLU A 34 3.02 15.28 3.72
C GLU A 34 1.77 14.45 4.08
N ILE A 35 1.84 13.71 5.19
CA ILE A 35 0.77 12.80 5.58
C ILE A 35 -0.48 13.60 5.93
N SER A 36 -1.53 13.35 5.17
CA SER A 36 -2.83 13.99 5.38
C SER A 36 -3.59 13.32 6.54
N GLY A 37 -4.13 14.14 7.43
CA GLY A 37 -5.10 13.70 8.42
C GLY A 37 -6.55 13.64 7.90
N GLY A 38 -6.79 14.11 6.67
CA GLY A 38 -8.13 14.23 6.07
C GLY A 38 -8.33 13.33 4.85
N ILE A 39 -9.55 13.32 4.32
CA ILE A 39 -9.94 12.54 3.12
C ILE A 39 -9.89 13.43 1.85
N ASP A 40 -8.98 14.37 1.77
CA ASP A 40 -8.81 15.10 0.52
C ASP A 40 -8.15 14.17 -0.51
N MET A 41 -8.92 13.77 -1.52
CA MET A 41 -8.49 12.82 -2.55
C MET A 41 -7.51 13.44 -3.55
N THR A 42 -7.31 14.75 -3.50
CA THR A 42 -6.42 15.46 -4.42
C THR A 42 -5.07 15.75 -3.77
N GLY A 43 -4.06 14.96 -4.15
CA GLY A 43 -2.68 15.22 -3.73
C GLY A 43 -2.33 14.81 -2.30
N SER A 44 -3.07 13.87 -1.71
CA SER A 44 -2.82 13.43 -0.34
C SER A 44 -2.11 12.08 -0.27
N ILE A 45 -1.34 11.88 0.79
CA ILE A 45 -0.76 10.60 1.20
C ILE A 45 -1.27 10.25 2.59
N TRP A 46 -1.61 8.98 2.83
CA TRP A 46 -2.14 8.48 4.09
C TRP A 46 -1.28 7.34 4.62
N ASP A 47 -0.92 7.46 5.90
CA ASP A 47 -0.31 6.37 6.66
C ASP A 47 -1.43 5.56 7.32
N LEU A 48 -1.59 4.31 6.90
CA LEU A 48 -2.62 3.41 7.39
C LEU A 48 -2.09 2.36 8.36
N SER A 49 -0.81 2.42 8.70
CA SER A 49 -0.11 1.39 9.48
C SER A 49 -0.81 0.97 10.77
N CYS A 50 -1.43 1.93 11.48
CA CYS A 50 -2.15 1.64 12.72
C CYS A 50 -3.64 1.26 12.52
N ALA A 51 -4.14 1.34 11.29
CA ALA A 51 -5.54 1.03 10.96
C ALA A 51 -5.70 -0.33 10.30
N LEU A 52 -4.62 -0.88 9.74
CA LEU A 52 -4.65 -2.16 9.03
C LEU A 52 -4.42 -3.33 9.99
N ASP A 53 -5.07 -4.44 9.66
CA ASP A 53 -4.85 -5.73 10.30
C ASP A 53 -3.63 -6.40 9.66
N LEU A 54 -2.55 -6.54 10.44
CA LEU A 54 -1.27 -7.05 9.96
C LEU A 54 -1.37 -8.48 9.42
N ASP A 55 -2.19 -9.33 10.05
CA ASP A 55 -2.31 -10.75 9.69
C ASP A 55 -3.08 -10.96 8.37
N ASN A 56 -3.89 -9.98 7.97
CA ASN A 56 -4.75 -10.05 6.79
C ASN A 56 -4.44 -8.96 5.75
N THR A 57 -3.28 -8.31 5.87
CA THR A 57 -2.80 -7.33 4.90
C THR A 57 -1.63 -7.91 4.13
N THR A 58 -1.73 -7.93 2.80
CA THR A 58 -0.69 -8.43 1.90
C THR A 58 -0.19 -7.28 1.02
N PHE A 59 1.12 -7.22 0.85
CA PHE A 59 1.79 -6.36 -0.12
C PHE A 59 2.93 -7.17 -0.73
N ASP A 60 2.66 -7.88 -1.81
CA ASP A 60 3.60 -8.80 -2.43
C ASP A 60 3.66 -8.58 -3.94
N LEU A 61 4.80 -8.89 -4.54
CA LEU A 61 4.99 -8.89 -5.99
C LEU A 61 4.36 -10.12 -6.66
N GLY A 62 4.02 -11.15 -5.86
CA GLY A 62 3.55 -12.43 -6.38
C GLY A 62 4.62 -13.17 -7.19
N ASP A 63 4.25 -14.38 -7.60
CA ASP A 63 5.06 -15.15 -8.54
C ASP A 63 4.80 -14.64 -9.96
N SER A 64 5.88 -14.43 -10.73
CA SER A 64 5.77 -14.07 -12.14
C SER A 64 5.27 -15.27 -12.94
N ASP A 65 4.37 -15.03 -13.87
CA ASP A 65 4.08 -16.02 -14.90
C ASP A 65 5.34 -16.26 -15.74
N THR A 66 5.64 -17.50 -16.01
CA THR A 66 6.80 -17.90 -16.81
C THR A 66 6.34 -18.52 -18.13
N ASP A 67 6.97 -18.10 -19.20
CA ASP A 67 6.79 -18.74 -20.50
C ASP A 67 7.83 -19.86 -20.65
N ASP A 68 7.33 -21.11 -20.66
CA ASP A 68 8.13 -22.32 -20.83
C ASP A 68 8.21 -22.76 -22.30
N GLU A 69 7.73 -21.96 -23.25
CA GLU A 69 7.77 -22.32 -24.66
C GLU A 69 9.22 -22.39 -25.15
N LEU A 70 9.58 -23.58 -25.66
CA LEU A 70 10.87 -23.84 -26.26
C LEU A 70 10.85 -23.40 -27.72
N SER A 71 11.68 -22.45 -28.08
CA SER A 71 11.97 -22.20 -29.50
C SER A 71 12.84 -23.31 -30.06
N PHE A 72 12.73 -23.59 -31.36
CA PHE A 72 13.55 -24.60 -32.07
C PHE A 72 15.05 -24.44 -31.93
N CYS A 73 15.51 -23.27 -31.44
CA CYS A 73 16.91 -22.94 -31.23
C CYS A 73 17.36 -23.00 -29.77
N GLN A 74 16.48 -23.33 -28.83
CA GLN A 74 16.81 -23.43 -27.42
C GLN A 74 16.92 -24.88 -26.97
N TRP A 75 18.11 -25.25 -26.47
CA TRP A 75 18.40 -26.60 -25.95
C TRP A 75 18.01 -26.79 -24.48
N ALA A 76 17.71 -25.70 -23.80
CA ALA A 76 17.20 -25.72 -22.43
C ALA A 76 16.14 -24.63 -22.29
N GLY A 77 15.00 -24.96 -21.67
CA GLY A 77 13.99 -24.00 -21.31
C GLY A 77 14.58 -22.98 -20.33
N SER A 78 14.56 -21.72 -20.72
CA SER A 78 14.73 -20.62 -19.78
C SER A 78 13.34 -20.12 -19.45
N ALA A 79 12.92 -20.28 -18.22
CA ALA A 79 11.70 -19.63 -17.72
C ALA A 79 11.95 -18.11 -17.75
N ASN A 80 11.37 -17.45 -18.72
CA ASN A 80 11.39 -15.98 -18.79
C ASN A 80 10.15 -15.46 -18.09
N PRO A 81 10.26 -14.63 -17.06
CA PRO A 81 9.09 -13.98 -16.45
C PRO A 81 8.41 -13.10 -17.51
N THR A 82 7.13 -13.38 -17.77
CA THR A 82 6.32 -12.67 -18.77
C THR A 82 5.45 -11.60 -18.15
N GLU A 83 4.90 -11.87 -16.98
CA GLU A 83 4.03 -10.94 -16.25
C GLU A 83 4.34 -10.94 -14.75
N TYR A 84 4.19 -9.78 -14.13
CA TYR A 84 4.20 -9.65 -12.68
C TYR A 84 2.74 -9.69 -12.20
N ASN A 85 2.46 -10.57 -11.23
CA ASN A 85 1.14 -10.71 -10.62
C ASN A 85 1.18 -10.22 -9.16
N PRO A 86 1.33 -8.91 -8.91
CA PRO A 86 1.37 -8.40 -7.55
C PRO A 86 0.03 -8.61 -6.86
N GLU A 87 0.08 -9.10 -5.63
CA GLU A 87 -1.06 -9.24 -4.76
C GLU A 87 -1.01 -8.17 -3.68
N ILE A 88 -2.00 -7.27 -3.69
CA ILE A 88 -2.15 -6.24 -2.67
C ILE A 88 -3.54 -6.36 -2.09
N VAL A 89 -3.59 -6.70 -0.81
CA VAL A 89 -4.83 -6.79 -0.03
C VAL A 89 -4.65 -5.96 1.24
N TYR A 90 -5.49 -4.96 1.43
CA TYR A 90 -5.54 -4.20 2.66
C TYR A 90 -6.80 -4.56 3.43
N THR A 91 -6.62 -4.98 4.68
CA THR A 91 -7.72 -5.24 5.61
C THR A 91 -7.65 -4.24 6.76
N ALA A 92 -8.62 -3.36 6.83
CA ALA A 92 -8.69 -2.31 7.84
C ALA A 92 -9.74 -2.62 8.91
N PHE A 93 -9.46 -2.23 10.15
CA PHE A 93 -10.44 -2.23 11.20
C PHE A 93 -11.49 -1.15 10.96
N ARG A 94 -12.76 -1.50 11.13
CA ARG A 94 -13.86 -0.55 11.05
C ARG A 94 -13.93 0.26 12.34
N ALA A 95 -13.96 1.57 12.21
CA ALA A 95 -14.22 2.44 13.35
C ALA A 95 -15.68 2.34 13.80
N THR A 96 -15.89 2.50 15.10
CA THR A 96 -17.21 2.42 15.72
C THR A 96 -18.11 3.61 15.43
N GLU A 97 -17.58 4.70 14.94
CA GLU A 97 -18.36 5.90 14.62
C GLU A 97 -18.70 5.98 13.14
N PRO A 98 -19.97 6.29 12.81
CA PRO A 98 -20.42 6.28 11.43
C PRO A 98 -19.91 7.49 10.65
N TRP A 99 -19.67 7.30 9.40
CA TRP A 99 -19.76 8.03 8.13
C TRP A 99 -19.86 9.57 8.13
N ILE A 100 -20.33 10.22 9.18
CA ILE A 100 -20.61 11.64 9.18
C ILE A 100 -19.40 12.32 9.81
N VAL A 101 -18.37 12.43 9.05
CA VAL A 101 -17.28 13.33 9.41
C VAL A 101 -17.67 14.70 8.88
N SER A 102 -18.35 15.45 9.71
CA SER A 102 -18.61 16.87 9.47
C SER A 102 -17.34 17.71 9.53
N ASP A 103 -16.25 17.16 10.06
CA ASP A 103 -14.95 17.77 10.16
C ASP A 103 -13.85 16.82 9.70
N PRO A 104 -13.24 17.06 8.51
CA PRO A 104 -12.11 16.26 8.01
C PRO A 104 -10.91 16.20 8.96
N ALA A 105 -10.75 17.18 9.85
CA ALA A 105 -9.65 17.20 10.82
C ALA A 105 -9.85 16.21 11.99
N SER A 106 -11.06 15.65 12.16
CA SER A 106 -11.38 14.70 13.23
C SER A 106 -11.23 13.23 12.83
N LEU A 107 -10.81 12.95 11.59
CA LEU A 107 -10.58 11.60 11.10
C LEU A 107 -9.40 10.96 11.80
N ASN A 108 -9.67 9.91 12.57
CA ASN A 108 -8.61 8.99 12.97
C ASN A 108 -8.21 8.09 11.79
N GLN A 109 -7.06 7.45 11.88
CA GLN A 109 -6.52 6.60 10.80
C GLN A 109 -7.49 5.47 10.40
N ALA A 110 -8.24 4.89 11.34
CA ALA A 110 -9.19 3.82 11.07
C ALA A 110 -10.36 4.30 10.20
N ASN A 111 -10.89 5.51 10.46
CA ASN A 111 -11.95 6.09 9.63
C ASN A 111 -11.43 6.43 8.23
N ALA A 112 -10.22 6.98 8.14
CA ALA A 112 -9.59 7.26 6.84
C ALA A 112 -9.40 5.98 6.03
N ALA A 113 -8.86 4.93 6.64
CA ALA A 113 -8.67 3.64 5.99
C ALA A 113 -9.99 3.08 5.45
N PHE A 114 -11.04 3.05 6.27
CA PHE A 114 -12.35 2.58 5.84
C PHE A 114 -12.88 3.35 4.63
N HIS A 115 -12.80 4.67 4.65
CA HIS A 115 -13.26 5.50 3.53
C HIS A 115 -12.45 5.26 2.25
N LEU A 116 -11.13 5.16 2.34
CA LEU A 116 -10.28 4.94 1.19
C LEU A 116 -10.49 3.57 0.55
N LEU A 117 -10.81 2.55 1.37
CA LEU A 117 -11.01 1.19 0.93
C LEU A 117 -12.45 0.88 0.47
N ALA A 118 -13.44 1.71 0.83
CA ALA A 118 -14.84 1.43 0.55
C ALA A 118 -15.27 1.74 -0.89
N TRP A 119 -14.53 2.58 -1.62
CA TRP A 119 -14.91 3.04 -2.95
C TRP A 119 -14.31 2.17 -4.03
N ARG A 120 -15.11 1.86 -5.06
CA ARG A 120 -14.68 1.12 -6.24
C ARG A 120 -14.17 2.05 -7.34
N GLY A 121 -13.14 1.58 -8.06
CA GLY A 121 -12.63 2.27 -9.25
C GLY A 121 -11.80 3.51 -8.93
N VAL A 122 -11.29 3.61 -7.72
CA VAL A 122 -10.39 4.70 -7.33
C VAL A 122 -8.94 4.23 -7.46
N GLU A 123 -8.14 5.01 -8.15
CA GLU A 123 -6.72 4.71 -8.32
C GLU A 123 -5.87 5.37 -7.23
N TYR A 124 -4.94 4.58 -6.69
CA TYR A 124 -3.97 5.00 -5.70
C TYR A 124 -2.57 4.51 -6.04
N TYR A 125 -1.56 5.09 -5.39
CA TYR A 125 -0.30 4.42 -5.13
C TYR A 125 -0.39 3.75 -3.76
N ALA A 126 -0.42 2.41 -3.73
CA ALA A 126 -0.18 1.66 -2.51
C ALA A 126 1.31 1.69 -2.21
N TRP A 127 1.70 1.99 -0.98
CA TRP A 127 3.09 2.09 -0.59
C TRP A 127 3.41 1.32 0.68
N VAL A 128 4.65 0.81 0.74
CA VAL A 128 5.20 0.16 1.93
C VAL A 128 6.66 0.56 2.13
N SER A 129 7.02 0.78 3.37
CA SER A 129 8.41 1.01 3.79
C SER A 129 8.74 0.09 4.95
N VAL A 130 9.80 -0.68 4.80
CA VAL A 130 10.31 -1.59 5.83
C VAL A 130 11.49 -0.95 6.55
N GLY A 131 11.52 -1.06 7.87
CA GLY A 131 12.55 -0.46 8.73
C GLY A 131 12.12 0.82 9.44
N LYS A 132 10.88 1.28 9.23
CA LYS A 132 10.29 2.48 9.83
C LYS A 132 9.15 2.13 10.77
N GLU A 133 9.09 2.79 11.91
CA GLU A 133 7.95 2.68 12.82
C GLU A 133 6.79 3.56 12.34
N PRO A 134 5.52 3.19 12.64
CA PRO A 134 4.37 4.04 12.36
C PRO A 134 4.57 5.45 12.94
N GLY A 135 4.36 6.48 12.11
CA GLY A 135 4.54 7.88 12.50
C GLY A 135 5.98 8.40 12.47
N GLU A 136 6.99 7.56 12.22
CA GLU A 136 8.38 8.02 12.07
C GLU A 136 8.57 8.73 10.74
N ALA A 137 9.15 9.94 10.73
CA ALA A 137 9.36 10.70 9.51
C ALA A 137 10.34 10.02 8.56
N PHE A 138 10.06 10.11 7.26
CA PHE A 138 10.96 9.67 6.21
C PHE A 138 12.16 10.60 6.06
N ALA A 139 13.31 10.01 5.83
CA ALA A 139 14.55 10.71 5.54
C ALA A 139 15.08 10.33 4.15
N VAL A 140 15.94 11.17 3.60
CA VAL A 140 16.66 10.86 2.35
C VAL A 140 17.48 9.59 2.53
N GLY A 141 17.30 8.64 1.62
CA GLY A 141 17.96 7.33 1.64
C GLY A 141 17.14 6.21 2.27
N ASP A 142 16.02 6.50 2.94
CA ASP A 142 15.03 5.50 3.33
C ASP A 142 14.47 4.80 2.08
N ARG A 143 13.88 3.63 2.26
CA ARG A 143 13.41 2.83 1.15
C ARG A 143 11.89 2.70 1.17
N VAL A 144 11.30 2.81 0.00
CA VAL A 144 9.87 2.66 -0.23
C VAL A 144 9.61 1.80 -1.46
N SER A 145 8.53 1.03 -1.41
CA SER A 145 7.96 0.40 -2.59
C SER A 145 6.61 1.05 -2.85
N LEU A 146 6.35 1.36 -4.12
CA LEU A 146 5.12 1.97 -4.60
C LEU A 146 4.53 1.09 -5.69
N MET A 147 3.22 0.86 -5.65
CA MET A 147 2.49 0.19 -6.71
C MET A 147 1.23 0.97 -7.05
N ARG A 148 1.02 1.28 -8.34
CA ARG A 148 -0.23 1.88 -8.78
C ARG A 148 -1.31 0.82 -8.84
N VAL A 149 -2.39 1.06 -8.16
CA VAL A 149 -3.49 0.12 -7.94
C VAL A 149 -4.83 0.79 -8.12
N GLU A 150 -5.86 -0.01 -8.38
CA GLU A 150 -7.25 0.43 -8.42
C GLU A 150 -8.06 -0.41 -7.45
N THR A 151 -8.93 0.25 -6.70
CA THR A 151 -9.86 -0.43 -5.78
C THR A 151 -10.94 -1.19 -6.56
N ASP A 152 -11.27 -2.38 -6.07
CA ASP A 152 -12.49 -3.11 -6.43
C ASP A 152 -13.55 -2.91 -5.33
N PHE A 153 -14.53 -3.78 -5.20
CA PHE A 153 -15.47 -3.74 -4.09
C PHE A 153 -14.78 -4.19 -2.79
N GLY A 154 -14.78 -3.30 -1.80
CA GLY A 154 -14.40 -3.69 -0.44
C GLY A 154 -15.42 -4.68 0.13
N ILE A 155 -14.95 -5.74 0.74
CA ILE A 155 -15.79 -6.75 1.39
C ILE A 155 -15.86 -6.42 2.89
N ASP A 156 -17.08 -6.06 3.35
CA ASP A 156 -17.34 -5.89 4.77
C ASP A 156 -17.40 -7.26 5.45
N ASP A 157 -16.46 -7.54 6.34
CA ASP A 157 -16.53 -8.68 7.24
C ASP A 157 -17.22 -8.27 8.55
N VAL A 158 -18.50 -8.63 8.65
CA VAL A 158 -19.31 -8.41 9.86
C VAL A 158 -19.33 -9.70 10.66
N SER A 159 -18.21 -10.07 11.27
CA SER A 159 -18.15 -11.25 12.12
C SER A 159 -18.87 -11.00 13.44
N THR A 160 -19.74 -11.94 13.83
CA THR A 160 -20.39 -11.97 15.13
C THR A 160 -19.37 -12.33 16.21
N GLY A 161 -18.84 -11.33 16.89
CA GLY A 161 -17.95 -11.52 18.05
C GLY A 161 -16.51 -11.03 17.90
N GLY A 162 -16.16 -10.39 16.78
CA GLY A 162 -14.87 -9.74 16.53
C GLY A 162 -15.01 -8.27 16.13
N ASN A 163 -13.90 -7.61 15.94
CA ASN A 163 -13.89 -6.28 15.33
C ASN A 163 -14.36 -6.38 13.88
N SER A 164 -15.31 -5.52 13.50
CA SER A 164 -15.72 -5.39 12.10
C SER A 164 -14.55 -4.88 11.26
N LYS A 165 -14.35 -5.48 10.09
CA LYS A 165 -13.23 -5.16 9.19
C LYS A 165 -13.76 -4.91 7.78
N ILE A 166 -13.00 -4.19 6.98
CA ILE A 166 -13.17 -4.10 5.53
C ILE A 166 -11.92 -4.63 4.85
N SER A 167 -12.08 -5.54 3.91
CA SER A 167 -10.98 -6.07 3.09
C SER A 167 -11.13 -5.57 1.67
N GLN A 168 -10.06 -5.01 1.14
CA GLN A 168 -9.96 -4.52 -0.23
C GLN A 168 -8.84 -5.23 -0.96
N THR A 169 -9.18 -5.98 -2.00
CA THR A 169 -8.22 -6.48 -2.98
C THR A 169 -8.05 -5.44 -4.07
N PHE A 170 -6.83 -5.10 -4.39
CA PHE A 170 -6.54 -4.09 -5.40
C PHE A 170 -6.18 -4.71 -6.75
N GLY A 171 -6.71 -4.12 -7.82
CA GLY A 171 -6.27 -4.38 -9.18
C GLY A 171 -4.98 -3.63 -9.51
N PHE A 172 -3.99 -4.32 -10.05
CA PHE A 172 -2.70 -3.72 -10.41
C PHE A 172 -2.77 -2.93 -11.72
N LYS A 173 -2.08 -1.79 -11.79
CA LYS A 173 -2.07 -0.85 -12.94
C LYS A 173 -0.68 -0.64 -13.57
N SER A 174 0.14 -1.67 -13.63
CA SER A 174 1.41 -1.70 -14.38
C SER A 174 2.51 -0.70 -13.97
N GLN A 175 2.40 -0.04 -12.82
CA GLN A 175 3.45 0.85 -12.32
C GLN A 175 3.98 0.33 -10.98
N ILE A 176 5.23 -0.12 -10.98
CA ILE A 176 5.91 -0.65 -9.79
C ILE A 176 7.21 0.12 -9.58
N LEU A 177 7.43 0.56 -8.36
CA LEU A 177 8.71 1.02 -7.86
C LEU A 177 9.04 0.17 -6.63
N TRP A 178 10.05 -0.69 -6.73
CA TRP A 178 10.35 -1.64 -5.68
C TRP A 178 11.62 -1.28 -4.91
N ASN A 179 11.49 -1.18 -3.57
CA ASN A 179 12.63 -0.97 -2.66
C ASN A 179 13.54 0.21 -3.08
N HIS A 180 12.93 1.28 -3.57
CA HIS A 180 13.60 2.46 -4.09
C HIS A 180 14.04 3.40 -2.96
N LYS A 181 15.15 4.10 -3.15
CA LYS A 181 15.63 5.10 -2.18
C LYS A 181 14.90 6.41 -2.37
N ILE A 182 14.38 6.94 -1.26
CA ILE A 182 13.77 8.27 -1.21
C ILE A 182 14.85 9.33 -1.48
N THR A 183 14.50 10.29 -2.32
CA THR A 183 15.37 11.39 -2.73
C THR A 183 15.15 12.67 -1.88
N ALA A 184 15.92 13.69 -2.16
CA ALA A 184 15.85 14.98 -1.46
C ALA A 184 14.66 15.81 -1.95
#